data_0b153dffdbb9d734614cc6832a41c165
#
_entry.id   0b153dffdbb9d734614cc6832a41c165
#
_cell.length_a   1.000
_cell.length_b   1.000
_cell.length_c   1.000
_cell.angle_alpha   90.00
_cell.angle_beta   90.00
_cell.angle_gamma   90.00
#
_symmetry.space_group_name_H-M   'P 1'
#
loop_
_entity.id
_entity.type
_entity.pdbx_description
1 polymer ?
#
loop_
_entity_poly.entity_id
_entity_poly.type
_entity_poly.pdbx_seq_one_letter_code
_entity_poly.pdbx_strand_id
1 'polypeptide(L)'
;MFQIARLKDSAVTIKPQHLDKEPLTAIVAELEELYVDKVITDLGLVVTLYEVNSIKGGIIYAGDGAAHYEVEFRMVVFSPLVNEILVGKVYSLTDENGIRVSLGFFDDLIVLPNKSGMDLEKTKWDDKEKIWYIEEESVEFLAESNNEGNREEIGAMVKKFIEPGQQIRVRVTQVTYPEEPKTKQELQKRKLSLIHI
;
A
#
# COMPACT_ATOMS: atom_id res chain seq x y z
N MET A 1 0.25 -8.62 -6.81
CA MET A 1 0.06 -8.01 -5.47
C MET A 1 1.08 -8.47 -4.44
N PHE A 2 1.13 -9.74 -4.02
CA PHE A 2 2.21 -10.25 -3.16
C PHE A 2 3.17 -11.11 -3.95
N GLN A 3 4.46 -10.98 -3.66
CA GLN A 3 5.52 -11.78 -4.26
C GLN A 3 6.55 -12.18 -3.21
N ILE A 4 7.30 -13.24 -3.49
CA ILE A 4 8.41 -13.67 -2.62
C ILE A 4 9.70 -13.18 -3.26
N ALA A 5 10.37 -12.25 -2.59
CA ALA A 5 11.66 -11.71 -3.03
C ALA A 5 12.81 -12.42 -2.31
N ARG A 6 13.85 -12.80 -3.06
CA ARG A 6 15.09 -13.33 -2.51
C ARG A 6 16.06 -12.18 -2.27
N LEU A 7 16.54 -12.08 -1.06
CA LEU A 7 17.47 -11.05 -0.62
C LEU A 7 18.73 -11.68 -0.02
N LYS A 8 19.80 -10.91 -0.06
CA LYS A 8 21.06 -11.28 0.57
C LYS A 8 21.59 -10.06 1.34
N ASP A 9 21.86 -10.24 2.62
CA ASP A 9 22.55 -9.25 3.44
C ASP A 9 23.87 -9.83 3.96
N SER A 10 24.96 -9.16 3.67
CA SER A 10 26.32 -9.56 4.06
C SER A 10 26.76 -8.96 5.40
N ALA A 11 25.90 -8.20 6.07
CA ALA A 11 26.25 -7.47 7.27
C ALA A 11 25.13 -7.47 8.31
N VAL A 12 24.47 -8.64 8.50
CA VAL A 12 23.54 -8.84 9.61
C VAL A 12 24.34 -8.94 10.89
N THR A 13 24.05 -8.06 11.86
CA THR A 13 24.86 -7.89 13.07
C THR A 13 24.02 -8.23 14.29
N ILE A 14 24.42 -9.28 15.02
CA ILE A 14 23.76 -9.66 16.28
C ILE A 14 24.50 -9.02 17.44
N LYS A 15 23.79 -8.18 18.18
CA LYS A 15 24.33 -7.46 19.35
C LYS A 15 24.71 -8.43 20.46
N PRO A 16 25.70 -8.10 21.32
CA PRO A 16 26.16 -8.96 22.43
C PRO A 16 25.05 -9.46 23.34
N GLN A 17 24.05 -8.62 23.59
CA GLN A 17 22.89 -8.94 24.44
C GLN A 17 21.95 -10.02 23.88
N HIS A 18 22.14 -10.44 22.63
CA HIS A 18 21.32 -11.46 21.95
C HIS A 18 22.14 -12.70 21.57
N LEU A 19 23.41 -12.77 21.97
CA LEU A 19 24.29 -13.91 21.69
C LEU A 19 23.97 -15.15 22.55
N ASP A 20 23.15 -14.98 23.59
CA ASP A 20 22.62 -16.08 24.41
C ASP A 20 21.52 -16.89 23.73
N LYS A 21 20.91 -16.31 22.68
CA LYS A 21 19.84 -16.95 21.91
C LYS A 21 20.40 -17.85 20.83
N GLU A 22 19.57 -18.81 20.39
CA GLU A 22 19.88 -19.58 19.20
C GLU A 22 20.16 -18.65 18.01
N PRO A 23 21.27 -18.85 17.26
CA PRO A 23 21.67 -17.94 16.18
C PRO A 23 20.57 -17.68 15.13
N LEU A 24 19.81 -18.72 14.75
CA LEU A 24 18.71 -18.57 13.80
C LEU A 24 17.62 -17.64 14.34
N THR A 25 17.22 -17.83 15.59
CA THR A 25 16.19 -17.00 16.24
C THR A 25 16.62 -15.55 16.35
N ALA A 26 17.89 -15.31 16.70
CA ALA A 26 18.43 -13.96 16.80
C ALA A 26 18.50 -13.27 15.41
N ILE A 27 18.91 -14.01 14.37
CA ILE A 27 18.98 -13.52 13.00
C ILE A 27 17.58 -13.18 12.45
N VAL A 28 16.60 -14.06 12.69
CA VAL A 28 15.20 -13.83 12.26
C VAL A 28 14.68 -12.52 12.87
N ALA A 29 14.85 -12.32 14.18
CA ALA A 29 14.41 -11.11 14.87
C ALA A 29 15.11 -9.85 14.31
N GLU A 30 16.41 -9.93 14.03
CA GLU A 30 17.15 -8.80 13.44
C GLU A 30 16.70 -8.49 12.00
N LEU A 31 16.45 -9.53 11.18
CA LEU A 31 15.93 -9.34 9.82
C LEU A 31 14.52 -8.73 9.81
N GLU A 32 13.66 -9.14 10.74
CA GLU A 32 12.34 -8.57 10.90
C GLU A 32 12.42 -7.10 11.31
N GLU A 33 13.28 -6.73 12.27
CA GLU A 33 13.50 -5.34 12.67
C GLU A 33 14.09 -4.49 11.54
N LEU A 34 14.99 -5.07 10.74
CA LEU A 34 15.63 -4.35 9.64
C LEU A 34 14.72 -4.12 8.43
N TYR A 35 13.84 -5.06 8.09
CA TYR A 35 13.17 -5.08 6.79
C TYR A 35 11.65 -5.00 6.85
N VAL A 36 10.98 -5.55 7.87
CA VAL A 36 9.51 -5.54 7.94
C VAL A 36 8.98 -4.11 8.07
N ASP A 37 7.85 -3.84 7.45
CA ASP A 37 7.20 -2.53 7.33
C ASP A 37 8.05 -1.45 6.62
N LYS A 38 9.05 -1.87 5.84
CA LYS A 38 9.89 -0.96 5.06
C LYS A 38 9.74 -1.21 3.57
N VAL A 39 9.88 -0.13 2.81
CA VAL A 39 9.84 -0.18 1.36
C VAL A 39 11.24 -0.34 0.80
N ILE A 40 11.44 -1.39 0.01
CA ILE A 40 12.66 -1.59 -0.77
C ILE A 40 12.36 -1.12 -2.19
N THR A 41 13.21 -0.23 -2.71
CA THR A 41 13.09 0.30 -4.07
C THR A 41 13.03 -0.86 -5.07
N ASP A 42 12.14 -0.75 -6.05
CA ASP A 42 11.87 -1.74 -7.11
C ASP A 42 11.30 -3.10 -6.63
N LEU A 43 11.21 -3.34 -5.33
CA LEU A 43 10.61 -4.57 -4.79
C LEU A 43 9.23 -4.32 -4.18
N GLY A 44 9.09 -3.29 -3.36
CA GLY A 44 7.84 -2.96 -2.68
C GLY A 44 7.94 -2.94 -1.17
N LEU A 45 6.80 -3.02 -0.49
CA LEU A 45 6.70 -3.06 0.97
C LEU A 45 6.94 -4.48 1.49
N VAL A 46 7.92 -4.64 2.36
CA VAL A 46 8.18 -5.91 3.03
C VAL A 46 7.14 -6.15 4.12
N VAL A 47 6.42 -7.27 4.02
CA VAL A 47 5.34 -7.61 4.96
C VAL A 47 5.84 -8.53 6.06
N THR A 48 6.59 -9.57 5.70
CA THR A 48 7.11 -10.54 6.67
C THR A 48 8.28 -11.34 6.08
N LEU A 49 9.06 -11.95 6.95
CA LEU A 49 10.06 -12.95 6.57
C LEU A 49 9.33 -14.24 6.14
N TYR A 50 9.70 -14.78 4.98
CA TYR A 50 9.18 -16.05 4.49
C TYR A 50 10.04 -17.23 4.99
N GLU A 51 11.35 -17.18 4.73
CA GLU A 51 12.31 -18.18 5.23
C GLU A 51 13.76 -17.68 5.14
N VAL A 52 14.64 -18.28 5.92
CA VAL A 52 16.09 -18.12 5.83
C VAL A 52 16.67 -19.31 5.07
N ASN A 53 17.36 -19.03 3.95
CA ASN A 53 17.91 -20.07 3.07
C ASN A 53 19.32 -20.51 3.49
N SER A 54 20.16 -19.54 3.89
CA SER A 54 21.58 -19.81 4.19
C SER A 54 22.11 -18.79 5.19
N ILE A 55 22.87 -19.26 6.15
CA ILE A 55 23.57 -18.46 7.16
C ILE A 55 25.04 -18.81 7.08
N LYS A 56 25.91 -17.81 6.94
CA LYS A 56 27.37 -17.95 6.93
C LYS A 56 27.99 -16.90 7.86
N GLY A 57 29.17 -17.21 8.39
CA GLY A 57 29.91 -16.29 9.25
C GLY A 57 29.74 -16.59 10.74
N GLY A 58 29.26 -15.65 11.54
CA GLY A 58 29.27 -15.70 13.00
C GLY A 58 30.60 -15.19 13.56
N ILE A 59 31.26 -14.29 12.83
CA ILE A 59 32.57 -13.74 13.21
C ILE A 59 32.37 -12.59 14.19
N ILE A 60 33.06 -12.65 15.32
CA ILE A 60 33.09 -11.57 16.30
C ILE A 60 34.40 -10.81 16.11
N TYR A 61 34.32 -9.53 15.76
CA TYR A 61 35.50 -8.67 15.63
C TYR A 61 35.93 -8.12 16.98
N ALA A 62 37.24 -8.04 17.18
CA ALA A 62 37.81 -7.45 18.39
C ALA A 62 37.40 -5.97 18.52
N GLY A 63 36.82 -5.62 19.66
CA GLY A 63 36.39 -4.25 19.98
C GLY A 63 34.94 -3.94 19.69
N ASP A 64 34.22 -4.75 18.93
CA ASP A 64 32.80 -4.55 18.60
C ASP A 64 31.91 -5.49 19.46
N GLY A 65 32.37 -6.74 19.71
CA GLY A 65 31.67 -7.72 20.55
C GLY A 65 30.41 -8.30 19.90
N ALA A 66 30.00 -7.82 18.73
CA ALA A 66 28.86 -8.30 18.00
C ALA A 66 29.24 -9.43 17.02
N ALA A 67 28.32 -10.35 16.74
CA ALA A 67 28.52 -11.40 15.75
C ALA A 67 27.98 -10.96 14.38
N HIS A 68 28.81 -11.09 13.36
CA HIS A 68 28.50 -10.70 11.99
C HIS A 68 28.21 -11.91 11.11
N TYR A 69 27.07 -11.89 10.43
CA TYR A 69 26.58 -12.95 9.57
C TYR A 69 26.31 -12.45 8.15
N GLU A 70 26.56 -13.32 7.19
CA GLU A 70 26.06 -13.22 5.83
C GLU A 70 24.83 -14.12 5.72
N VAL A 71 23.68 -13.55 5.38
CA VAL A 71 22.41 -14.26 5.37
C VAL A 71 21.74 -14.13 4.00
N GLU A 72 21.31 -15.26 3.44
CA GLU A 72 20.40 -15.30 2.30
C GLU A 72 19.02 -15.72 2.81
N PHE A 73 18.01 -14.93 2.45
CA PHE A 73 16.65 -15.10 2.96
C PHE A 73 15.61 -14.70 1.91
N ARG A 74 14.38 -15.09 2.16
CA ARG A 74 13.22 -14.70 1.34
C ARG A 74 12.21 -13.92 2.17
N MET A 75 11.68 -12.86 1.60
CA MET A 75 10.66 -12.01 2.21
C MET A 75 9.39 -12.03 1.38
N VAL A 76 8.24 -11.93 2.04
CA VAL A 76 6.96 -11.62 1.39
C VAL A 76 6.89 -10.12 1.22
N VAL A 77 6.70 -9.69 -0.01
CA VAL A 77 6.68 -8.27 -0.39
C VAL A 77 5.35 -7.94 -1.04
N PHE A 78 4.74 -6.85 -0.61
CA PHE A 78 3.59 -6.25 -1.28
C PHE A 78 4.10 -5.35 -2.40
N SER A 79 3.81 -5.73 -3.63
CA SER A 79 4.21 -5.02 -4.84
C SER A 79 3.03 -5.01 -5.81
N PRO A 80 2.18 -3.97 -5.76
CA PRO A 80 1.07 -3.85 -6.70
C PRO A 80 1.60 -3.59 -8.11
N LEU A 81 0.95 -4.20 -9.09
CA LEU A 81 1.29 -4.04 -10.51
C LEU A 81 0.38 -2.98 -11.15
N VAL A 82 0.92 -2.25 -12.11
CA VAL A 82 0.11 -1.32 -12.93
C VAL A 82 -1.01 -2.09 -13.62
N ASN A 83 -2.22 -1.53 -13.61
CA ASN A 83 -3.49 -2.12 -14.05
C ASN A 83 -4.08 -3.20 -13.11
N GLU A 84 -3.45 -3.52 -12.00
CA GLU A 84 -4.04 -4.39 -10.98
C GLU A 84 -5.24 -3.72 -10.32
N ILE A 85 -6.28 -4.51 -10.03
CA ILE A 85 -7.48 -4.03 -9.32
C ILE A 85 -7.36 -4.43 -7.86
N LEU A 86 -7.37 -3.41 -7.00
CA LEU A 86 -7.35 -3.57 -5.55
C LEU A 86 -8.71 -3.21 -4.95
N VAL A 87 -9.05 -3.86 -3.85
CA VAL A 87 -10.25 -3.57 -3.09
C VAL A 87 -9.84 -3.06 -1.73
N GLY A 88 -10.22 -1.84 -1.41
CA GLY A 88 -9.88 -1.21 -0.14
C GLY A 88 -11.05 -0.41 0.44
N LYS A 89 -10.84 0.15 1.61
CA LYS A 89 -11.79 1.02 2.29
C LYS A 89 -11.35 2.47 2.21
N VAL A 90 -12.27 3.37 1.96
CA VAL A 90 -12.01 4.81 2.03
C VAL A 90 -11.59 5.17 3.47
N TYR A 91 -10.38 5.68 3.62
CA TYR A 91 -9.80 6.06 4.90
C TYR A 91 -10.00 7.55 5.18
N SER A 92 -9.66 8.41 4.22
CA SER A 92 -9.87 9.84 4.35
C SER A 92 -10.11 10.49 2.98
N LEU A 93 -10.79 11.62 3.02
CA LEU A 93 -11.17 12.44 1.87
C LEU A 93 -10.62 13.84 2.06
N THR A 94 -9.94 14.37 1.04
CA THR A 94 -9.44 15.75 1.02
C THR A 94 -9.56 16.31 -0.39
N ASP A 95 -9.79 17.60 -0.53
CA ASP A 95 -9.82 18.27 -1.82
C ASP A 95 -8.47 18.21 -2.54
N GLU A 96 -7.39 18.54 -1.81
CA GLU A 96 -6.03 18.61 -2.38
C GLU A 96 -5.40 17.24 -2.67
N ASN A 97 -5.58 16.28 -1.74
CA ASN A 97 -4.92 14.97 -1.79
C ASN A 97 -5.83 13.85 -2.31
N GLY A 98 -7.07 14.18 -2.68
CA GLY A 98 -8.03 13.20 -3.19
C GLY A 98 -8.54 12.21 -2.15
N ILE A 99 -8.74 10.96 -2.57
CA ILE A 99 -9.31 9.90 -1.77
C ILE A 99 -8.18 8.96 -1.31
N ARG A 100 -7.97 8.84 0.00
CA ARG A 100 -7.07 7.82 0.55
C ARG A 100 -7.81 6.52 0.82
N VAL A 101 -7.20 5.43 0.39
CA VAL A 101 -7.77 4.09 0.49
C VAL A 101 -6.85 3.22 1.34
N SER A 102 -7.43 2.51 2.29
CA SER A 102 -6.74 1.55 3.15
C SER A 102 -6.98 0.12 2.68
N LEU A 103 -5.92 -0.69 2.64
CA LEU A 103 -6.00 -2.15 2.50
C LEU A 103 -5.97 -2.88 3.86
N GLY A 104 -5.96 -2.11 4.96
CA GLY A 104 -5.85 -2.64 6.33
C GLY A 104 -4.40 -2.72 6.83
N PHE A 105 -3.48 -3.23 6.02
CA PHE A 105 -2.04 -3.26 6.31
C PHE A 105 -1.27 -2.14 5.60
N PHE A 106 -1.91 -1.44 4.67
CA PHE A 106 -1.30 -0.40 3.85
C PHE A 106 -2.31 0.72 3.57
N ASP A 107 -1.99 1.96 3.95
CA ASP A 107 -2.91 3.09 3.94
C ASP A 107 -2.51 4.21 2.95
N ASP A 108 -1.41 4.04 2.23
CA ASP A 108 -0.88 5.07 1.33
C ASP A 108 -1.29 4.85 -0.14
N LEU A 109 -2.51 4.36 -0.37
CA LEU A 109 -3.14 4.36 -1.67
C LEU A 109 -3.88 5.67 -1.86
N ILE A 110 -3.52 6.44 -2.89
CA ILE A 110 -4.17 7.72 -3.19
C ILE A 110 -4.85 7.66 -4.54
N VAL A 111 -6.16 7.88 -4.54
CA VAL A 111 -6.95 8.11 -5.75
C VAL A 111 -7.06 9.61 -5.97
N LEU A 112 -6.48 10.09 -7.06
CA LEU A 112 -6.58 11.49 -7.45
C LEU A 112 -7.71 11.64 -8.47
N PRO A 113 -8.88 12.18 -8.10
CA PRO A 113 -10.00 12.32 -9.03
C PRO A 113 -9.63 13.09 -10.29
N ASN A 114 -8.70 14.03 -10.18
CA ASN A 114 -8.27 14.89 -11.28
C ASN A 114 -7.19 14.28 -12.21
N LYS A 115 -6.65 13.08 -11.90
CA LYS A 115 -5.53 12.47 -12.66
C LYS A 115 -5.73 11.00 -13.01
N SER A 116 -6.65 10.30 -12.40
CA SER A 116 -6.68 8.84 -12.39
C SER A 116 -7.85 8.19 -13.12
N GLY A 117 -8.31 8.75 -14.25
CA GLY A 117 -9.29 8.08 -15.08
C GLY A 117 -10.70 7.94 -14.48
N MET A 118 -10.99 8.58 -13.35
CA MET A 118 -12.35 8.94 -12.98
C MET A 118 -12.82 10.00 -13.95
N ASP A 119 -14.06 9.91 -14.42
CA ASP A 119 -14.65 10.93 -15.29
C ASP A 119 -14.58 12.28 -14.56
N LEU A 120 -13.63 13.10 -14.97
CA LEU A 120 -13.38 14.45 -14.42
C LEU A 120 -14.61 15.34 -14.47
N GLU A 121 -15.47 15.12 -15.46
CA GLU A 121 -16.72 15.89 -15.63
C GLU A 121 -17.79 15.47 -14.60
N LYS A 122 -17.73 14.25 -14.10
CA LYS A 122 -18.74 13.66 -13.22
C LYS A 122 -18.34 13.64 -11.75
N THR A 123 -17.04 13.74 -11.44
CA THR A 123 -16.54 13.68 -10.05
C THR A 123 -16.25 15.08 -9.54
N LYS A 124 -16.93 15.49 -8.48
CA LYS A 124 -16.84 16.85 -7.91
C LYS A 124 -16.65 16.79 -6.40
N TRP A 125 -16.00 17.82 -5.86
CA TRP A 125 -15.84 18.05 -4.44
C TRP A 125 -16.96 18.93 -3.90
N ASP A 126 -17.56 18.56 -2.79
CA ASP A 126 -18.52 19.38 -2.05
C ASP A 126 -17.83 20.04 -0.84
N ASP A 127 -17.65 21.36 -0.93
CA ASP A 127 -16.97 22.14 0.12
C ASP A 127 -17.76 22.21 1.43
N LYS A 128 -19.07 22.02 1.40
CA LYS A 128 -19.91 22.07 2.59
C LYS A 128 -19.84 20.78 3.40
N GLU A 129 -19.99 19.65 2.70
CA GLU A 129 -20.00 18.34 3.30
C GLU A 129 -18.56 17.74 3.43
N LYS A 130 -17.57 18.37 2.75
CA LYS A 130 -16.18 17.88 2.68
C LYS A 130 -16.07 16.44 2.16
N ILE A 131 -16.82 16.16 1.10
CA ILE A 131 -17.00 14.83 0.51
C ILE A 131 -16.88 14.91 -1.01
N TRP A 132 -16.29 13.89 -1.62
CA TRP A 132 -16.34 13.68 -3.06
C TRP A 132 -17.64 13.01 -3.47
N TYR A 133 -18.25 13.44 -4.58
CA TYR A 133 -19.43 12.82 -5.16
C TYR A 133 -19.29 12.64 -6.67
N ILE A 134 -20.02 11.64 -7.19
CA ILE A 134 -20.10 11.32 -8.62
C ILE A 134 -21.51 11.67 -9.07
N GLU A 135 -21.64 12.43 -10.16
CA GLU A 135 -22.92 12.71 -10.79
C GLU A 135 -23.20 11.59 -11.81
N GLU A 136 -24.22 10.77 -11.54
CA GLU A 136 -24.71 9.72 -12.43
C GLU A 136 -26.09 10.07 -12.95
N GLU A 137 -26.33 9.85 -14.26
CA GLU A 137 -27.69 9.93 -14.82
C GLU A 137 -28.43 8.65 -14.40
N SER A 138 -29.46 8.79 -13.57
CA SER A 138 -30.39 7.71 -13.30
C SER A 138 -31.63 7.86 -14.18
N VAL A 139 -31.96 6.82 -14.91
CA VAL A 139 -33.23 6.73 -15.62
C VAL A 139 -34.25 6.14 -14.65
N GLU A 140 -35.05 6.96 -14.00
CA GLU A 140 -36.19 6.49 -13.25
C GLU A 140 -37.37 6.24 -14.18
N PHE A 141 -37.79 5.00 -14.30
CA PHE A 141 -39.05 4.63 -14.92
C PHE A 141 -40.18 4.90 -13.93
N LEU A 142 -40.90 6.00 -14.12
CA LEU A 142 -42.14 6.21 -13.38
C LEU A 142 -43.16 5.14 -13.82
N ALA A 143 -43.36 4.16 -12.96
CA ALA A 143 -44.43 3.18 -13.09
C ALA A 143 -45.74 3.79 -12.60
N GLU A 144 -46.28 4.76 -13.34
CA GLU A 144 -47.68 5.12 -13.23
C GLU A 144 -48.36 4.92 -14.58
N SER A 145 -49.22 3.94 -14.58
CA SER A 145 -50.10 3.59 -15.69
C SER A 145 -51.14 4.67 -15.93
N ASN A 146 -50.91 5.52 -16.89
CA ASN A 146 -52.01 6.14 -17.62
C ASN A 146 -52.12 5.46 -19.00
N ASN A 147 -53.32 5.13 -19.36
CA ASN A 147 -53.76 4.25 -20.46
C ASN A 147 -53.32 4.63 -21.91
N GLU A 148 -52.21 5.32 -22.07
CA GLU A 148 -51.60 5.61 -23.36
C GLU A 148 -50.09 5.35 -23.28
N GLY A 149 -49.60 4.39 -24.03
CA GLY A 149 -48.26 3.81 -23.98
C GLY A 149 -47.05 4.70 -24.26
N ASN A 150 -46.98 5.90 -23.74
CA ASN A 150 -45.79 6.76 -23.74
C ASN A 150 -45.12 6.66 -22.38
N ARG A 151 -43.99 5.95 -22.32
CA ARG A 151 -43.05 6.01 -21.21
C ARG A 151 -42.20 7.26 -21.39
N GLU A 152 -42.42 8.26 -20.57
CA GLU A 152 -41.53 9.40 -20.46
C GLU A 152 -40.33 8.98 -19.61
N GLU A 153 -39.15 8.92 -20.21
CA GLU A 153 -37.86 8.75 -19.53
C GLU A 153 -37.50 10.12 -18.94
N ILE A 154 -37.57 10.23 -17.61
CA ILE A 154 -37.06 11.42 -16.92
C ILE A 154 -35.67 11.06 -16.41
N GLY A 155 -34.65 11.58 -17.13
CA GLY A 155 -33.27 11.53 -16.66
C GLY A 155 -33.09 12.44 -15.45
N ALA A 156 -32.93 11.86 -14.26
CA ALA A 156 -32.57 12.59 -13.06
C ALA A 156 -31.07 12.46 -12.79
N MET A 157 -30.39 13.59 -12.55
CA MET A 157 -29.00 13.57 -12.09
C MET A 157 -28.97 13.20 -10.61
N VAL A 158 -28.39 12.04 -10.28
CA VAL A 158 -28.24 11.57 -8.90
C VAL A 158 -26.80 11.75 -8.46
N LYS A 159 -26.62 12.33 -7.28
CA LYS A 159 -25.30 12.47 -6.65
C LYS A 159 -25.02 11.23 -5.80
N LYS A 160 -23.95 10.52 -6.12
CA LYS A 160 -23.46 9.40 -5.35
C LYS A 160 -22.25 9.82 -4.54
N PHE A 161 -22.42 9.94 -3.24
CA PHE A 161 -21.36 10.36 -2.34
C PHE A 161 -20.40 9.21 -2.03
N ILE A 162 -19.10 9.56 -1.90
CA ILE A 162 -18.05 8.63 -1.48
C ILE A 162 -17.80 8.85 0.00
N GLU A 163 -18.23 7.91 0.83
CA GLU A 163 -18.18 8.04 2.29
C GLU A 163 -16.95 7.37 2.90
N PRO A 164 -16.37 7.93 4.00
CA PRO A 164 -15.34 7.24 4.78
C PRO A 164 -15.84 5.87 5.27
N GLY A 165 -14.99 4.84 5.15
CA GLY A 165 -15.34 3.47 5.51
C GLY A 165 -16.00 2.67 4.37
N GLN A 166 -16.42 3.31 3.30
CA GLN A 166 -16.98 2.64 2.13
C GLN A 166 -15.91 1.78 1.45
N GLN A 167 -16.30 0.58 1.03
CA GLN A 167 -15.45 -0.30 0.24
C GLN A 167 -15.49 0.11 -1.24
N ILE A 168 -14.33 0.33 -1.81
CA ILE A 168 -14.18 0.71 -3.23
C ILE A 168 -13.18 -0.20 -3.94
N ARG A 169 -13.37 -0.32 -5.25
CA ARG A 169 -12.45 -0.99 -6.15
C ARG A 169 -11.65 0.05 -6.91
N VAL A 170 -10.34 -0.06 -6.86
CA VAL A 170 -9.40 0.90 -7.46
C VAL A 170 -8.44 0.17 -8.39
N ARG A 171 -8.07 0.83 -9.49
CA ARG A 171 -7.09 0.30 -10.44
C ARG A 171 -5.77 1.05 -10.27
N VAL A 172 -4.68 0.32 -10.06
CA VAL A 172 -3.35 0.90 -9.95
C VAL A 172 -2.93 1.53 -11.28
N THR A 173 -2.67 2.82 -11.31
CA THR A 173 -2.18 3.55 -12.49
C THR A 173 -0.69 3.78 -12.45
N GLN A 174 -0.15 4.04 -11.26
CA GLN A 174 1.27 4.30 -11.05
C GLN A 174 1.70 3.81 -9.67
N VAL A 175 2.90 3.27 -9.59
CA VAL A 175 3.57 2.93 -8.33
C VAL A 175 4.81 3.79 -8.23
N THR A 176 4.95 4.54 -7.12
CA THR A 176 6.10 5.39 -6.88
C THR A 176 6.87 4.86 -5.67
N TYR A 177 8.14 4.60 -5.86
CA TYR A 177 9.04 4.21 -4.79
C TYR A 177 9.81 5.41 -4.25
N PRO A 178 10.15 5.41 -2.95
CA PRO A 178 11.07 6.42 -2.42
C PRO A 178 12.45 6.28 -3.07
N GLU A 179 13.22 7.35 -3.08
CA GLU A 179 14.60 7.29 -3.53
C GLU A 179 15.40 6.27 -2.70
N GLU A 180 16.42 5.66 -3.31
CA GLU A 180 17.25 4.66 -2.63
C GLU A 180 17.90 5.22 -1.36
N PRO A 181 17.86 4.47 -0.24
CA PRO A 181 18.54 4.88 0.98
C PRO A 181 20.05 4.80 0.77
N LYS A 182 20.75 5.88 1.09
CA LYS A 182 22.21 5.92 1.04
C LYS A 182 22.88 5.15 2.17
N THR A 183 22.13 4.89 3.27
CA THR A 183 22.64 4.21 4.45
C THR A 183 21.59 3.26 5.08
N LYS A 184 22.07 2.21 5.81
CA LYS A 184 21.17 1.31 6.58
C LYS A 184 20.31 2.05 7.61
N GLN A 185 20.81 3.16 8.19
CA GLN A 185 20.07 3.99 9.14
C GLN A 185 18.91 4.74 8.48
N GLU A 186 19.03 5.12 7.23
CA GLU A 186 17.94 5.71 6.45
C GLU A 186 16.88 4.66 6.09
N LEU A 187 17.28 3.43 5.80
CA LEU A 187 16.34 2.31 5.60
C LEU A 187 15.46 2.09 6.84
N GLN A 188 16.04 2.17 8.05
CA GLN A 188 15.30 2.01 9.31
C GLN A 188 14.27 3.12 9.59
N LYS A 189 14.48 4.31 9.05
CA LYS A 189 13.58 5.47 9.25
C LYS A 189 12.44 5.54 8.24
N ARG A 190 12.48 4.76 7.17
CA ARG A 190 11.49 4.81 6.10
C ARG A 190 10.21 4.07 6.47
N LYS A 191 9.25 4.82 6.95
CA LYS A 191 7.84 4.46 6.82
C LYS A 191 7.40 4.85 5.41
N LEU A 192 6.80 3.91 4.72
CA LEU A 192 5.97 3.96 3.52
C LEU A 192 5.89 5.32 2.80
N SER A 193 6.20 5.34 1.54
CA SER A 193 5.86 6.43 0.65
C SER A 193 4.86 5.98 -0.42
N LEU A 194 4.03 6.92 -0.76
CA LEU A 194 2.91 7.04 -1.68
C LEU A 194 2.93 6.09 -2.89
N ILE A 195 1.89 5.26 -2.98
CA ILE A 195 1.47 4.62 -4.23
C ILE A 195 0.31 5.47 -4.78
N HIS A 196 0.49 6.06 -5.95
CA HIS A 196 -0.58 6.76 -6.66
C HIS A 196 -1.43 5.75 -7.45
N ILE A 197 -2.72 5.87 -7.33
CA ILE A 197 -3.71 5.05 -8.01
C ILE A 197 -4.56 5.92 -8.92
#